data_2655fef9bae7a9803f9b262abe714914
#
_entry.id   2655fef9bae7a9803f9b262abe714914
#
_cell.length_a   1.000
_cell.length_b   1.000
_cell.length_c   1.000
_cell.angle_alpha   90.00
_cell.angle_beta   90.00
_cell.angle_gamma   90.00
#
_symmetry.space_group_name_H-M   'P 1'
#
loop_
_entity.id
_entity.type
_entity.pdbx_description
1 polymer ?
#
loop_
_entity_poly.entity_id
_entity_poly.type
_entity_poly.pdbx_seq_one_letter_code
_entity_poly.pdbx_strand_id
1 'polypeptide(L)'
;MATPKLSKLEFQIMETLWAKSEASLREIQEAFPVKQRPAYTTVTTTVYRMEAKGIVRRVRKVGNFHLFAAAITRDAAQSRLIDELLALFGGRSQPVMAHLIESGKLSLADVKEAEKALREISAKEK
;
A
#
# COMPACT_ATOMS: atom_id res chain seq x y z
N MET A 1 -8.58 -15.19 -1.34
CA MET A 1 -9.44 -14.03 -1.12
C MET A 1 -8.78 -12.76 -1.65
N ALA A 2 -9.56 -11.88 -2.23
CA ALA A 2 -9.03 -10.63 -2.74
C ALA A 2 -8.59 -9.71 -1.60
N THR A 3 -7.48 -9.01 -1.80
CA THR A 3 -7.01 -8.00 -0.86
C THR A 3 -8.05 -6.87 -0.80
N PRO A 4 -8.49 -6.45 0.39
CA PRO A 4 -9.45 -5.36 0.50
C PRO A 4 -8.89 -4.04 -0.04
N LYS A 5 -9.78 -3.19 -0.51
CA LYS A 5 -9.43 -1.84 -0.94
C LYS A 5 -9.02 -1.00 0.27
N LEU A 6 -7.93 -0.27 0.14
CA LEU A 6 -7.45 0.64 1.19
C LEU A 6 -7.74 2.09 0.81
N SER A 7 -8.22 2.86 1.79
CA SER A 7 -8.33 4.32 1.63
C SER A 7 -6.92 4.93 1.70
N LYS A 8 -6.82 6.21 1.37
CA LYS A 8 -5.53 6.91 1.46
C LYS A 8 -4.96 6.86 2.88
N LEU A 9 -5.81 7.12 3.89
CA LEU A 9 -5.38 7.09 5.29
C LEU A 9 -4.94 5.69 5.70
N GLU A 10 -5.71 4.67 5.32
CA GLU A 10 -5.35 3.29 5.62
C GLU A 10 -4.01 2.91 4.98
N PHE A 11 -3.79 3.34 3.74
CA PHE A 11 -2.53 3.06 3.05
C PHE A 11 -1.34 3.72 3.75
N GLN A 12 -1.53 4.96 4.23
CA GLN A 12 -0.49 5.67 4.97
C GLN A 12 -0.15 4.97 6.29
N ILE A 13 -1.17 4.45 6.98
CA ILE A 13 -0.97 3.67 8.21
C ILE A 13 -0.19 2.39 7.90
N MET A 14 -0.56 1.69 6.83
CA MET A 14 0.14 0.48 6.41
C MET A 14 1.60 0.74 6.08
N GLU A 15 1.92 1.89 5.47
CA GLU A 15 3.31 2.25 5.18
C GLU A 15 4.16 2.25 6.45
N THR A 16 3.63 2.78 7.55
CA THR A 16 4.31 2.77 8.84
C THR A 16 4.51 1.35 9.35
N LEU A 17 3.48 0.52 9.24
CA LEU A 17 3.55 -0.87 9.72
C LEU A 17 4.52 -1.71 8.88
N TRP A 18 4.57 -1.49 7.59
CA TRP A 18 5.54 -2.19 6.74
C TRP A 18 6.98 -1.75 7.05
N ALA A 19 7.16 -0.46 7.35
CA ALA A 19 8.48 0.08 7.65
C ALA A 19 9.00 -0.34 9.02
N LYS A 20 8.12 -0.40 10.03
CA LYS A 20 8.50 -0.66 11.42
C LYS A 20 8.30 -2.10 11.87
N SER A 21 7.66 -2.93 11.08
CA SER A 21 7.25 -4.30 11.38
C SER A 21 6.12 -4.37 12.40
N GLU A 22 6.19 -3.64 13.50
CA GLU A 22 5.09 -3.51 14.46
C GLU A 22 5.13 -2.11 15.08
N ALA A 23 3.96 -1.58 15.46
CA ALA A 23 3.85 -0.24 16.03
C ALA A 23 2.60 -0.12 16.90
N SER A 24 2.69 0.77 17.90
CA SER A 24 1.53 1.14 18.72
C SER A 24 0.71 2.21 17.97
N LEU A 25 -0.51 2.46 18.45
CA LEU A 25 -1.36 3.51 17.87
C LEU A 25 -0.68 4.87 17.92
N ARG A 26 0.03 5.17 19.00
CA ARG A 26 0.75 6.43 19.14
C ARG A 26 1.91 6.54 18.14
N GLU A 27 2.66 5.46 17.97
CA GLU A 27 3.74 5.44 16.99
C GLU A 27 3.22 5.63 15.57
N ILE A 28 2.07 5.02 15.27
CA ILE A 28 1.42 5.21 13.97
C ILE A 28 1.03 6.67 13.79
N GLN A 29 0.40 7.29 14.79
CA GLN A 29 0.03 8.69 14.74
C GLN A 29 1.25 9.58 14.54
N GLU A 30 2.28 9.36 15.32
CA GLU A 30 3.49 10.20 15.30
C GLU A 30 4.31 10.06 14.02
N ALA A 31 4.09 9.00 13.25
CA ALA A 31 4.76 8.80 11.97
C ALA A 31 4.25 9.77 10.89
N PHE A 32 3.06 10.36 11.09
CA PHE A 32 2.56 11.37 10.16
C PHE A 32 3.27 12.70 10.38
N PRO A 33 3.54 13.46 9.29
CA PRO A 33 4.06 14.82 9.42
C PRO A 33 3.13 15.64 10.31
N VAL A 34 3.70 16.49 11.16
CA VAL A 34 2.92 17.28 12.15
C VAL A 34 1.73 17.99 11.50
N LYS A 35 1.93 18.59 10.34
CA LYS A 35 0.88 19.36 9.64
C LYS A 35 -0.25 18.50 9.08
N GLN A 36 -0.01 17.20 8.91
CA GLN A 36 -0.97 16.28 8.31
C GLN A 36 -1.38 15.19 9.28
N ARG A 37 -1.00 15.33 10.54
CA ARG A 37 -1.21 14.30 11.57
C ARG A 37 -2.68 14.21 11.94
N PRO A 38 -3.31 13.04 11.78
CA PRO A 38 -4.69 12.87 12.22
C PRO A 38 -4.78 12.83 13.75
N ALA A 39 -5.98 13.07 14.26
CA ALA A 39 -6.23 12.95 15.68
C ALA A 39 -6.03 11.50 16.13
N TYR A 40 -5.65 11.32 17.38
CA TYR A 40 -5.44 9.98 17.94
C TYR A 40 -6.68 9.10 17.82
N THR A 41 -7.88 9.67 18.07
CA THR A 41 -9.14 8.95 17.93
C THR A 41 -9.40 8.49 16.51
N THR A 42 -9.01 9.31 15.51
CA THR A 42 -9.13 8.95 14.10
C THR A 42 -8.23 7.76 13.77
N VAL A 43 -6.98 7.79 14.25
CA VAL A 43 -6.03 6.69 14.05
C VAL A 43 -6.57 5.42 14.70
N THR A 44 -7.04 5.51 15.94
CA THR A 44 -7.57 4.37 16.69
C THR A 44 -8.74 3.72 15.95
N THR A 45 -9.73 4.53 15.56
CA THR A 45 -10.91 4.03 14.86
C THR A 45 -10.54 3.37 13.54
N THR A 46 -9.62 4.01 12.80
CA THR A 46 -9.18 3.50 11.50
C THR A 46 -8.46 2.17 11.65
N VAL A 47 -7.53 2.07 12.60
CA VAL A 47 -6.78 0.83 12.83
C VAL A 47 -7.70 -0.31 13.27
N TYR A 48 -8.69 -0.02 14.12
CA TYR A 48 -9.65 -1.03 14.53
C TYR A 48 -10.50 -1.54 13.36
N ARG A 49 -10.86 -0.65 12.43
CA ARG A 49 -11.55 -1.06 11.19
C ARG A 49 -10.65 -1.91 10.32
N MET A 50 -9.38 -1.56 10.24
CA MET A 50 -8.40 -2.32 9.46
C MET A 50 -8.21 -3.72 10.06
N GLU A 51 -8.20 -3.81 11.38
CA GLU A 51 -8.14 -5.09 12.09
C GLU A 51 -9.37 -5.94 11.75
N ALA A 52 -10.56 -5.33 11.76
CA ALA A 52 -11.80 -6.03 11.42
C ALA A 52 -11.81 -6.53 9.99
N LYS A 53 -11.17 -5.79 9.06
CA LYS A 53 -11.05 -6.18 7.66
C LYS A 53 -9.95 -7.24 7.43
N GLY A 54 -9.16 -7.54 8.45
CA GLY A 54 -8.07 -8.52 8.33
C GLY A 54 -6.80 -8.03 7.69
N ILE A 55 -6.63 -6.71 7.55
CA ILE A 55 -5.41 -6.13 6.96
C ILE A 55 -4.36 -5.73 8.00
N VAL A 56 -4.78 -5.65 9.27
CA VAL A 56 -3.92 -5.39 10.41
C VAL A 56 -4.23 -6.43 11.47
N ARG A 57 -3.22 -6.85 12.23
CA ARG A 57 -3.42 -7.77 13.34
C ARG A 57 -2.72 -7.24 14.58
N ARG A 58 -3.24 -7.59 15.75
CA ARG A 58 -2.58 -7.31 17.02
C ARG A 58 -1.51 -8.37 17.22
N VAL A 59 -0.32 -7.92 17.56
CA VAL A 59 0.81 -8.84 17.75
C VAL A 59 0.99 -9.20 19.20
N ARG A 60 1.04 -8.19 20.07
CA ARG A 60 1.27 -8.38 21.51
C ARG A 60 0.92 -7.10 22.26
N LYS A 61 0.84 -7.24 23.57
CA LYS A 61 0.57 -6.12 24.46
C LYS A 61 1.86 -5.78 25.22
N VAL A 62 2.18 -4.50 25.27
CA VAL A 62 3.34 -3.99 26.03
C VAL A 62 2.79 -2.96 27.00
N GLY A 63 2.85 -3.26 28.30
CA GLY A 63 2.25 -2.40 29.32
C GLY A 63 0.75 -2.28 29.08
N ASN A 64 0.26 -1.06 28.88
CA ASN A 64 -1.15 -0.79 28.68
C ASN A 64 -1.56 -0.60 27.21
N PHE A 65 -0.64 -0.83 26.27
CA PHE A 65 -0.96 -0.63 24.86
C PHE A 65 -0.62 -1.87 24.04
N HIS A 66 -1.32 -1.99 22.91
CA HIS A 66 -1.12 -3.08 21.96
C HIS A 66 -0.20 -2.63 20.83
N LEU A 67 0.55 -3.58 20.29
CA LEU A 67 1.33 -3.40 19.08
C LEU A 67 0.59 -4.07 17.94
N PHE A 68 0.59 -3.40 16.79
CA PHE A 68 -0.09 -3.85 15.57
C PHE A 68 0.94 -4.12 14.48
N ALA A 69 0.61 -5.03 13.58
CA ALA A 69 1.44 -5.33 12.42
C ALA A 69 0.57 -5.49 11.19
N ALA A 70 1.18 -5.33 10.02
CA ALA A 70 0.49 -5.56 8.76
C ALA A 70 0.17 -7.04 8.62
N ALA A 71 -1.07 -7.35 8.23
CA ALA A 71 -1.50 -8.72 7.94
C ALA A 71 -1.50 -9.01 6.44
N ILE A 72 -1.25 -8.00 5.60
CA ILE A 72 -1.10 -8.16 4.15
C ILE A 72 0.22 -7.53 3.73
N THR A 73 0.78 -8.02 2.62
CA THR A 73 2.05 -7.49 2.13
C THR A 73 1.87 -6.16 1.41
N ARG A 74 2.96 -5.40 1.32
CA ARG A 74 2.97 -4.15 0.54
C ARG A 74 2.63 -4.44 -0.92
N ASP A 75 3.21 -5.49 -1.49
CA ASP A 75 2.97 -5.86 -2.88
C ASP A 75 1.49 -6.17 -3.14
N ALA A 76 0.83 -6.89 -2.24
CA ALA A 76 -0.59 -7.20 -2.39
C ALA A 76 -1.44 -5.93 -2.37
N ALA A 77 -1.14 -5.01 -1.44
CA ALA A 77 -1.86 -3.74 -1.34
C ALA A 77 -1.64 -2.85 -2.56
N GLN A 78 -0.39 -2.77 -3.03
CA GLN A 78 -0.05 -1.97 -4.21
C GLN A 78 -0.69 -2.53 -5.48
N SER A 79 -0.66 -3.86 -5.63
CA SER A 79 -1.29 -4.51 -6.80
C SER A 79 -2.79 -4.23 -6.83
N ARG A 80 -3.45 -4.29 -5.68
CA ARG A 80 -4.88 -3.98 -5.60
C ARG A 80 -5.16 -2.55 -6.02
N LEU A 81 -4.34 -1.60 -5.56
CA LEU A 81 -4.49 -0.19 -5.90
C LEU A 81 -4.30 0.04 -7.41
N ILE A 82 -3.28 -0.59 -8.00
CA ILE A 82 -3.00 -0.49 -9.43
C ILE A 82 -4.17 -1.07 -10.25
N ASP A 83 -4.69 -2.24 -9.84
CA ASP A 83 -5.82 -2.85 -10.52
C ASP A 83 -7.04 -1.94 -10.54
N GLU A 84 -7.32 -1.26 -9.43
CA GLU A 84 -8.42 -0.31 -9.34
C GLU A 84 -8.20 0.91 -10.22
N LEU A 85 -6.96 1.41 -10.25
CA LEU A 85 -6.61 2.53 -11.11
C LEU A 85 -6.84 2.16 -12.59
N LEU A 86 -6.35 1.00 -13.00
CA LEU A 86 -6.52 0.54 -14.39
C LEU A 86 -7.98 0.35 -14.75
N ALA A 87 -8.80 -0.10 -13.81
CA ALA A 87 -10.23 -0.27 -14.05
C ALA A 87 -10.89 1.05 -14.42
N LEU A 88 -10.42 2.16 -13.86
CA LEU A 88 -10.93 3.50 -14.22
C LEU A 88 -10.61 3.87 -15.66
N PHE A 89 -9.61 3.25 -16.25
CA PHE A 89 -9.21 3.47 -17.65
C PHE A 89 -9.66 2.33 -18.57
N GLY A 90 -10.67 1.58 -18.13
CA GLY A 90 -11.20 0.47 -18.94
C GLY A 90 -10.22 -0.69 -19.09
N GLY A 91 -9.29 -0.83 -18.17
CA GLY A 91 -8.26 -1.87 -18.24
C GLY A 91 -7.10 -1.56 -19.17
N ARG A 92 -7.07 -0.35 -19.73
CA ARG A 92 -6.01 0.04 -20.69
C ARG A 92 -4.84 0.69 -19.97
N SER A 93 -3.64 0.18 -20.22
CA SER A 93 -2.42 0.71 -19.63
C SER A 93 -1.85 1.92 -20.39
N GLN A 94 -2.23 2.10 -21.67
CA GLN A 94 -1.64 3.13 -22.51
C GLN A 94 -1.77 4.56 -21.96
N PRO A 95 -2.94 5.00 -21.46
CA PRO A 95 -3.04 6.34 -20.90
C PRO A 95 -2.13 6.54 -19.68
N VAL A 96 -1.98 5.51 -18.85
CA VAL A 96 -1.13 5.57 -17.66
C VAL A 96 0.34 5.68 -18.07
N MET A 97 0.78 4.86 -19.03
CA MET A 97 2.15 4.89 -19.54
C MET A 97 2.48 6.21 -20.19
N ALA A 98 1.55 6.74 -21.02
CA ALA A 98 1.75 8.02 -21.68
C ALA A 98 1.97 9.13 -20.66
N HIS A 99 1.15 9.15 -19.61
CA HIS A 99 1.28 10.15 -18.55
C HIS A 99 2.62 10.02 -17.81
N LEU A 100 3.03 8.80 -17.50
CA LEU A 100 4.31 8.56 -16.83
C LEU A 100 5.49 9.04 -17.66
N ILE A 101 5.42 8.84 -18.97
CA ILE A 101 6.47 9.30 -19.89
C ILE A 101 6.51 10.83 -19.94
N GLU A 102 5.36 11.46 -20.15
CA GLU A 102 5.25 12.91 -20.25
C GLU A 102 5.66 13.63 -18.96
N SER A 103 5.39 13.02 -17.81
CA SER A 103 5.72 13.60 -16.52
C SER A 103 7.16 13.29 -16.07
N GLY A 104 7.92 12.58 -16.88
CA GLY A 104 9.30 12.25 -16.56
C GLY A 104 9.47 11.16 -15.51
N LYS A 105 8.41 10.45 -15.19
CA LYS A 105 8.45 9.39 -14.16
C LYS A 105 8.80 8.02 -14.71
N LEU A 106 8.82 7.88 -16.04
CA LEU A 106 9.19 6.63 -16.69
C LEU A 106 10.39 6.91 -17.59
N SER A 107 11.53 6.35 -17.26
CA SER A 107 12.78 6.52 -18.02
C SER A 107 12.97 5.40 -19.03
N LEU A 108 13.92 5.59 -19.95
CA LEU A 108 14.28 4.53 -20.89
C LEU A 108 14.80 3.29 -20.16
N ALA A 109 15.51 3.48 -19.05
CA ALA A 109 15.98 2.36 -18.24
C ALA A 109 14.79 1.56 -17.67
N ASP A 110 13.76 2.26 -17.20
CA ASP A 110 12.53 1.61 -16.70
C ASP A 110 11.86 0.80 -17.80
N VAL A 111 11.79 1.35 -19.01
CA VAL A 111 11.18 0.66 -20.16
C VAL A 111 11.94 -0.59 -20.52
N LYS A 112 13.28 -0.53 -20.48
CA LYS A 112 14.12 -1.70 -20.77
C LYS A 112 13.92 -2.79 -19.73
N GLU A 113 13.79 -2.42 -18.47
CA GLU A 113 13.50 -3.39 -17.40
C GLU A 113 12.14 -4.03 -17.62
N ALA A 114 11.14 -3.24 -18.00
CA ALA A 114 9.81 -3.74 -18.28
C ALA A 114 9.80 -4.68 -19.47
N GLU A 115 10.56 -4.35 -20.54
CA GLU A 115 10.70 -5.21 -21.70
C GLU A 115 11.30 -6.56 -21.33
N LYS A 116 12.33 -6.55 -20.49
CA LYS A 116 12.98 -7.76 -20.01
C LYS A 116 11.98 -8.64 -19.25
N ALA A 117 11.20 -8.04 -18.36
CA ALA A 117 10.19 -8.76 -17.58
C ALA A 117 9.13 -9.39 -18.49
N LEU A 118 8.70 -8.66 -19.52
CA LEU A 118 7.73 -9.18 -20.50
C LEU A 118 8.29 -10.37 -21.27
N ARG A 119 9.55 -10.30 -21.66
CA ARG A 119 10.20 -11.40 -22.39
C ARG A 119 10.30 -12.66 -21.54
N GLU A 120 10.61 -12.50 -20.25
CA GLU A 120 10.70 -13.61 -19.30
C GLU A 120 9.35 -14.30 -19.12
N ILE A 121 8.27 -13.52 -19.02
CA ILE A 121 6.92 -14.05 -18.90
C ILE A 121 6.53 -14.82 -20.17
N SER A 122 6.80 -14.25 -21.33
CA SER A 122 6.51 -14.89 -22.62
C SER A 122 7.26 -16.22 -22.77
N ALA A 123 8.51 -16.27 -22.32
CA ALA A 123 9.30 -17.49 -22.36
C ALA A 123 8.72 -18.59 -21.48
N LYS A 124 8.17 -18.22 -20.31
CA LYS A 124 7.56 -19.17 -19.38
C LYS A 124 6.25 -19.71 -19.87
N GLU A 125 5.52 -18.95 -20.70
CA GLU A 125 4.24 -19.36 -21.24
C GLU A 125 4.36 -20.37 -22.40
N LYS A 126 5.55 -20.54 -22.93
CA LYS A 126 5.80 -21.55 -23.93
C LYS A 126 6.17 -22.87 -23.25
#